data_9e2846fbcd92d350f3937af6a412550f
#
_entry.id   9e2846fbcd92d350f3937af6a412550f
#
_cell.length_a   1.000
_cell.length_b   1.000
_cell.length_c   1.000
_cell.angle_alpha   90.00
_cell.angle_beta   90.00
_cell.angle_gamma   90.00
#
_symmetry.space_group_name_H-M   'P 1'
#
loop_
_entity.id
_entity.type
_entity.pdbx_description
1 polymer ?
#
loop_
_entity_poly.entity_id
_entity_poly.type
_entity_poly.pdbx_seq_one_letter_code
_entity_poly.pdbx_strand_id
1 'polypeptide(L)'
;MNLQFRSVWLCCVCLSLCLLTSSVGFSATDKPLIKTTHVYKTVGDVKVEADVYRPEGAEARPVVVWIHGGALIVGSRSQVPKQILELCTRERFVFLSLDYRLAPEVKLPEIAADVQDAFRWLHEQGPKLFAADTRRIVVTGGSAGGFLTMLSGAIVTPKPTALVAYWGYGDIDGEWTRSKSTHHGVPVPRDEALAAVGKKVLTNTDDPAEGKARGGYYRHLRQTGGWSLGVTGIDAEKEPGKLDRLCPVKQITRDYPPILMIHGTKDTDVPYFCSTDMARELTKHGVKHELLTLEGAEHGLRDGDPKRVAEANARALEFIREQLAAK
;
A
#
# COMPACT_ATOMS: atom_id res chain seq x y z
N MET A 1 92.51 25.81 7.95
CA MET A 1 91.21 25.99 7.26
C MET A 1 90.28 24.94 7.76
N ASN A 2 89.50 25.23 8.82
CA ASN A 2 88.70 24.24 9.52
C ASN A 2 87.23 24.45 9.10
N LEU A 3 86.61 23.40 8.52
CA LEU A 3 85.17 23.32 8.31
C LEU A 3 84.57 22.51 9.45
N GLN A 4 83.70 23.15 10.24
CA GLN A 4 82.94 22.51 11.27
C GLN A 4 81.60 21.99 10.66
N PHE A 5 81.33 20.71 10.79
CA PHE A 5 80.03 20.04 10.51
C PHE A 5 79.11 20.30 11.72
N ARG A 6 77.95 20.94 11.48
CA ARG A 6 76.82 20.98 12.42
C ARG A 6 75.83 19.90 12.06
N SER A 7 75.67 18.94 12.97
CA SER A 7 74.63 17.91 12.89
C SER A 7 73.28 18.50 13.24
N VAL A 8 72.31 18.38 12.31
CA VAL A 8 70.91 18.72 12.54
C VAL A 8 70.17 17.43 12.92
N TRP A 9 69.68 17.38 14.13
CA TRP A 9 68.76 16.29 14.58
C TRP A 9 67.39 16.56 14.03
N LEU A 10 66.88 15.64 13.15
CA LEU A 10 65.53 15.63 12.67
C LEU A 10 64.68 14.79 13.64
N CYS A 11 63.84 15.49 14.38
CA CYS A 11 62.86 14.86 15.28
C CYS A 11 61.66 14.36 14.46
N CYS A 12 61.58 13.05 14.19
CA CYS A 12 60.40 12.44 13.58
C CYS A 12 59.30 12.34 14.61
N VAL A 13 58.30 13.25 14.51
CA VAL A 13 57.03 13.11 15.22
C VAL A 13 56.14 12.20 14.38
N CYS A 14 56.02 10.95 14.77
CA CYS A 14 55.03 10.03 14.23
C CYS A 14 53.62 10.44 14.73
N LEU A 15 52.88 11.15 13.89
CA LEU A 15 51.44 11.32 14.10
C LEU A 15 50.72 10.00 13.77
N SER A 16 50.38 9.22 14.80
CA SER A 16 49.50 8.08 14.68
C SER A 16 48.06 8.58 14.42
N LEU A 17 47.66 8.59 13.16
CA LEU A 17 46.26 8.84 12.76
C LEU A 17 45.42 7.59 13.14
N CYS A 18 44.79 7.63 14.32
CA CYS A 18 43.74 6.66 14.66
C CYS A 18 42.54 6.89 13.74
N LEU A 19 42.46 6.11 12.67
CA LEU A 19 41.22 5.92 11.89
C LEU A 19 40.19 5.26 12.80
N LEU A 20 39.33 6.06 13.41
CA LEU A 20 38.10 5.59 14.00
C LEU A 20 37.19 5.08 12.85
N THR A 21 37.32 3.83 12.49
CA THR A 21 36.30 3.13 11.72
C THR A 21 35.06 3.03 12.61
N SER A 22 34.12 3.96 12.44
CA SER A 22 32.78 3.79 12.98
C SER A 22 32.15 2.57 12.33
N SER A 23 32.34 1.41 12.93
CA SER A 23 31.51 0.25 12.66
C SER A 23 30.09 0.66 13.02
N VAL A 24 29.23 0.88 12.01
CA VAL A 24 27.79 0.93 12.22
C VAL A 24 27.41 -0.45 12.78
N GLY A 25 27.40 -0.53 14.09
CA GLY A 25 26.98 -1.73 14.80
C GLY A 25 25.52 -1.97 14.46
N PHE A 26 25.22 -3.07 13.80
CA PHE A 26 23.84 -3.58 13.74
C PHE A 26 23.37 -3.73 15.17
N SER A 27 22.38 -2.93 15.54
CA SER A 27 21.72 -3.06 16.85
C SER A 27 21.08 -4.44 16.94
N ALA A 28 21.04 -5.02 18.14
CA ALA A 28 20.37 -6.30 18.40
C ALA A 28 18.86 -6.31 18.06
N THR A 29 18.32 -5.16 17.60
CA THR A 29 16.93 -4.95 17.17
C THR A 29 16.67 -5.32 15.69
N ASP A 30 17.71 -5.53 14.86
CA ASP A 30 17.57 -5.74 13.41
C ASP A 30 17.50 -7.22 12.99
N LYS A 31 17.03 -8.10 13.88
CA LYS A 31 16.76 -9.48 13.48
C LYS A 31 15.66 -9.52 12.43
N PRO A 32 15.86 -10.26 11.33
CA PRO A 32 14.88 -10.36 10.25
C PRO A 32 13.55 -10.94 10.77
N LEU A 33 12.46 -10.51 10.15
CA LEU A 33 11.13 -11.06 10.43
C LEU A 33 11.02 -12.47 9.82
N ILE A 34 10.32 -13.36 10.52
CA ILE A 34 9.99 -14.70 10.03
C ILE A 34 8.78 -14.58 9.11
N LYS A 35 8.93 -15.03 7.87
CA LYS A 35 7.83 -15.06 6.90
C LYS A 35 7.09 -16.40 6.97
N THR A 36 5.75 -16.34 7.04
CA THR A 36 4.84 -17.49 6.89
C THR A 36 3.68 -17.10 5.99
N THR A 37 3.15 -18.07 5.23
CA THR A 37 1.98 -17.86 4.37
C THR A 37 0.78 -18.59 4.98
N HIS A 38 -0.37 -17.93 5.01
CA HIS A 38 -1.60 -18.47 5.58
C HIS A 38 -2.76 -18.30 4.61
N VAL A 39 -3.60 -19.32 4.49
CA VAL A 39 -4.89 -19.22 3.82
C VAL A 39 -5.89 -18.61 4.80
N TYR A 40 -6.39 -17.41 4.50
CA TYR A 40 -7.37 -16.76 5.34
C TYR A 40 -8.82 -16.98 4.87
N LYS A 41 -8.99 -17.40 3.62
CA LYS A 41 -10.29 -17.66 3.00
C LYS A 41 -10.17 -18.75 1.92
N THR A 42 -11.21 -19.57 1.78
CA THR A 42 -11.35 -20.51 0.67
C THR A 42 -12.74 -20.35 0.06
N VAL A 43 -12.81 -20.23 -1.27
CA VAL A 43 -14.05 -20.09 -2.03
C VAL A 43 -14.03 -21.13 -3.16
N GLY A 44 -14.80 -22.21 -3.03
CA GLY A 44 -14.63 -23.39 -3.88
C GLY A 44 -13.19 -23.90 -3.77
N ASP A 45 -12.50 -24.02 -4.88
CA ASP A 45 -11.08 -24.45 -4.93
C ASP A 45 -10.08 -23.31 -4.81
N VAL A 46 -10.57 -22.06 -4.76
CA VAL A 46 -9.70 -20.87 -4.70
C VAL A 46 -9.30 -20.58 -3.27
N LYS A 47 -7.98 -20.63 -2.99
CA LYS A 47 -7.39 -20.21 -1.73
C LYS A 47 -6.96 -18.76 -1.84
N VAL A 48 -7.38 -17.93 -0.88
CA VAL A 48 -6.94 -16.53 -0.75
C VAL A 48 -5.98 -16.45 0.41
N GLU A 49 -4.78 -15.94 0.15
CA GLU A 49 -3.64 -16.07 1.06
C GLU A 49 -3.14 -14.72 1.56
N ALA A 50 -2.47 -14.77 2.71
CA ALA A 50 -1.74 -13.67 3.30
C ALA A 50 -0.32 -14.09 3.67
N ASP A 51 0.65 -13.24 3.41
CA ASP A 51 2.01 -13.38 3.92
C ASP A 51 2.16 -12.60 5.22
N VAL A 52 2.56 -13.29 6.27
CA VAL A 52 2.81 -12.73 7.59
C VAL A 52 4.31 -12.70 7.82
N TYR A 53 4.82 -11.51 8.13
CA TYR A 53 6.21 -11.30 8.55
C TYR A 53 6.16 -10.88 10.02
N ARG A 54 6.65 -11.73 10.92
CA ARG A 54 6.60 -11.50 12.35
C ARG A 54 7.96 -11.51 13.01
N PRO A 55 8.17 -10.75 14.08
CA PRO A 55 9.33 -10.91 14.94
C PRO A 55 9.36 -12.29 15.59
N GLU A 56 10.54 -12.79 15.87
CA GLU A 56 10.73 -13.94 16.73
C GLU A 56 10.20 -13.67 18.16
N GLY A 57 9.60 -14.68 18.78
CA GLY A 57 9.04 -14.60 20.15
C GLY A 57 7.52 -14.67 20.18
N ALA A 58 6.96 -14.74 21.39
CA ALA A 58 5.53 -14.91 21.67
C ALA A 58 4.81 -13.61 22.09
N GLU A 59 5.53 -12.50 22.17
CA GLU A 59 4.94 -11.22 22.59
C GLU A 59 3.97 -10.68 21.55
N ALA A 60 2.81 -10.21 22.01
CA ALA A 60 1.82 -9.58 21.13
C ALA A 60 2.37 -8.27 20.56
N ARG A 61 2.31 -8.13 19.22
CA ARG A 61 2.87 -7.00 18.48
C ARG A 61 1.82 -6.30 17.64
N PRO A 62 1.90 -4.96 17.53
CA PRO A 62 1.05 -4.21 16.60
C PRO A 62 1.18 -4.73 15.17
N VAL A 63 0.15 -4.51 14.37
CA VAL A 63 0.07 -5.03 13.00
C VAL A 63 0.02 -3.89 11.98
N VAL A 64 0.85 -3.99 10.95
CA VAL A 64 0.73 -3.20 9.74
C VAL A 64 0.21 -4.11 8.62
N VAL A 65 -0.95 -3.78 8.08
CA VAL A 65 -1.58 -4.51 6.97
C VAL A 65 -1.27 -3.78 5.68
N TRP A 66 -0.68 -4.47 4.71
CA TRP A 66 -0.47 -3.99 3.36
C TRP A 66 -1.48 -4.61 2.39
N ILE A 67 -2.14 -3.77 1.59
CA ILE A 67 -3.03 -4.16 0.50
C ILE A 67 -2.40 -3.70 -0.81
N HIS A 68 -2.10 -4.63 -1.72
CA HIS A 68 -1.45 -4.30 -2.98
C HIS A 68 -2.36 -3.52 -3.93
N GLY A 69 -1.75 -2.76 -4.85
CA GLY A 69 -2.42 -2.05 -5.94
C GLY A 69 -2.74 -2.96 -7.13
N GLY A 70 -2.89 -2.33 -8.32
CA GLY A 70 -3.09 -3.05 -9.58
C GLY A 70 -4.52 -3.01 -10.11
N ALA A 71 -5.21 -1.89 -9.89
CA ALA A 71 -6.53 -1.59 -10.45
C ALA A 71 -7.63 -2.64 -10.13
N LEU A 72 -7.45 -3.44 -9.08
CA LEU A 72 -8.29 -4.60 -8.70
C LEU A 72 -8.20 -5.78 -9.71
N ILE A 73 -7.31 -5.72 -10.69
CA ILE A 73 -7.18 -6.65 -11.83
C ILE A 73 -5.88 -7.43 -11.80
N VAL A 74 -4.81 -6.80 -11.31
CA VAL A 74 -3.46 -7.36 -11.18
C VAL A 74 -2.91 -7.10 -9.79
N GLY A 75 -1.73 -7.65 -9.48
CA GLY A 75 -1.03 -7.43 -8.23
C GLY A 75 -0.89 -8.71 -7.41
N SER A 76 -0.18 -8.60 -6.30
CA SER A 76 0.14 -9.74 -5.43
C SER A 76 0.61 -9.26 -4.06
N ARG A 77 0.37 -10.10 -3.04
CA ARG A 77 0.97 -9.94 -1.70
C ARG A 77 2.50 -9.96 -1.69
N SER A 78 3.12 -10.48 -2.77
CA SER A 78 4.58 -10.45 -2.92
C SER A 78 5.14 -9.05 -3.16
N GLN A 79 4.30 -8.10 -3.60
CA GLN A 79 4.67 -6.71 -3.85
C GLN A 79 4.73 -5.89 -2.55
N VAL A 80 5.72 -6.22 -1.72
CA VAL A 80 5.91 -5.63 -0.40
C VAL A 80 6.72 -4.34 -0.48
N PRO A 81 6.24 -3.21 0.06
CA PRO A 81 7.02 -1.98 0.14
C PRO A 81 8.19 -2.12 1.10
N LYS A 82 9.41 -2.07 0.55
CA LYS A 82 10.65 -2.26 1.31
C LYS A 82 10.72 -1.39 2.56
N GLN A 83 10.39 -0.10 2.44
CA GLN A 83 10.47 0.86 3.55
C GLN A 83 9.51 0.53 4.70
N ILE A 84 8.30 0.03 4.39
CA ILE A 84 7.32 -0.37 5.42
C ILE A 84 7.79 -1.66 6.10
N LEU A 85 8.31 -2.62 5.34
CA LEU A 85 8.86 -3.85 5.92
C LEU A 85 10.09 -3.57 6.80
N GLU A 86 10.97 -2.65 6.39
CA GLU A 86 12.10 -2.17 7.19
C GLU A 86 11.64 -1.48 8.49
N LEU A 87 10.58 -0.64 8.42
CA LEU A 87 9.96 -0.09 9.62
C LEU A 87 9.49 -1.20 10.56
N CYS A 88 8.72 -2.16 10.05
CA CYS A 88 8.20 -3.26 10.84
C CYS A 88 9.31 -4.12 11.47
N THR A 89 10.43 -4.30 10.75
CA THR A 89 11.61 -5.00 11.27
C THR A 89 12.23 -4.24 12.45
N ARG A 90 12.47 -2.94 12.29
CA ARG A 90 13.07 -2.08 13.32
C ARG A 90 12.18 -1.94 14.56
N GLU A 91 10.89 -1.67 14.35
CA GLU A 91 9.92 -1.46 15.45
C GLU A 91 9.37 -2.78 16.01
N ARG A 92 9.75 -3.92 15.43
CA ARG A 92 9.27 -5.24 15.85
C ARG A 92 7.75 -5.39 15.69
N PHE A 93 7.15 -4.80 14.66
CA PHE A 93 5.74 -4.97 14.31
C PHE A 93 5.53 -6.24 13.49
N VAL A 94 4.33 -6.78 13.53
CA VAL A 94 3.87 -7.77 12.55
C VAL A 94 3.52 -7.02 11.27
N PHE A 95 4.05 -7.50 10.12
CA PHE A 95 3.65 -7.01 8.81
C PHE A 95 2.84 -8.10 8.11
N LEU A 96 1.65 -7.74 7.62
CA LEU A 96 0.70 -8.63 6.96
C LEU A 96 0.43 -8.12 5.55
N SER A 97 0.78 -8.89 4.52
CA SER A 97 0.50 -8.57 3.12
C SER A 97 -0.60 -9.48 2.58
N LEU A 98 -1.66 -8.89 2.02
CA LEU A 98 -2.85 -9.61 1.61
C LEU A 98 -2.91 -9.78 0.09
N ASP A 99 -3.27 -11.00 -0.36
CA ASP A 99 -3.94 -11.17 -1.64
C ASP A 99 -5.44 -10.93 -1.48
N TYR A 100 -6.13 -10.69 -2.56
CA TYR A 100 -7.58 -10.72 -2.70
C TYR A 100 -7.94 -11.23 -4.10
N ARG A 101 -9.14 -11.76 -4.30
CA ARG A 101 -9.56 -12.24 -5.63
C ARG A 101 -9.67 -11.06 -6.60
N LEU A 102 -9.24 -11.28 -7.84
CA LEU A 102 -9.07 -10.23 -8.84
C LEU A 102 -10.26 -10.15 -9.81
N ALA A 103 -10.61 -8.93 -10.21
CA ALA A 103 -11.54 -8.67 -11.30
C ALA A 103 -10.88 -9.03 -12.66
N PRO A 104 -11.68 -9.34 -13.70
CA PRO A 104 -13.13 -9.25 -13.76
C PRO A 104 -13.88 -10.51 -13.33
N GLU A 105 -13.20 -11.62 -13.03
CA GLU A 105 -13.81 -12.89 -12.65
C GLU A 105 -14.57 -12.76 -11.34
N VAL A 106 -14.08 -11.91 -10.45
CA VAL A 106 -14.70 -11.53 -9.18
C VAL A 106 -14.94 -10.03 -9.21
N LYS A 107 -16.07 -9.58 -8.69
CA LYS A 107 -16.43 -8.17 -8.70
C LYS A 107 -16.11 -7.48 -7.37
N LEU A 108 -16.08 -6.16 -7.39
CA LEU A 108 -15.70 -5.37 -6.21
C LEU A 108 -16.49 -5.71 -4.93
N PRO A 109 -17.80 -6.05 -4.95
CA PRO A 109 -18.49 -6.51 -3.74
C PRO A 109 -17.83 -7.73 -3.09
N GLU A 110 -17.40 -8.70 -3.90
CA GLU A 110 -16.70 -9.90 -3.40
C GLU A 110 -15.26 -9.60 -2.99
N ILE A 111 -14.57 -8.68 -3.69
CA ILE A 111 -13.23 -8.21 -3.30
C ILE A 111 -13.30 -7.51 -1.93
N ALA A 112 -14.31 -6.66 -1.71
CA ALA A 112 -14.55 -6.02 -0.43
C ALA A 112 -14.83 -7.07 0.67
N ALA A 113 -15.59 -8.13 0.35
CA ALA A 113 -15.81 -9.23 1.27
C ALA A 113 -14.54 -10.03 1.56
N ASP A 114 -13.60 -10.15 0.60
CA ASP A 114 -12.29 -10.78 0.86
C ASP A 114 -11.48 -9.95 1.88
N VAL A 115 -11.48 -8.61 1.76
CA VAL A 115 -10.86 -7.72 2.73
C VAL A 115 -11.51 -7.89 4.12
N GLN A 116 -12.85 -7.90 4.21
CA GLN A 116 -13.54 -8.11 5.49
C GLN A 116 -13.20 -9.47 6.12
N ASP A 117 -13.12 -10.52 5.32
CA ASP A 117 -12.77 -11.87 5.78
C ASP A 117 -11.30 -11.94 6.24
N ALA A 118 -10.38 -11.24 5.57
CA ALA A 118 -8.99 -11.12 6.01
C ALA A 118 -8.89 -10.48 7.40
N PHE A 119 -9.64 -9.41 7.66
CA PHE A 119 -9.67 -8.76 8.97
C PHE A 119 -10.36 -9.61 10.03
N ARG A 120 -11.43 -10.32 9.69
CA ARG A 120 -12.06 -11.28 10.61
C ARG A 120 -11.06 -12.37 11.00
N TRP A 121 -10.38 -12.98 10.02
CA TRP A 121 -9.33 -13.95 10.27
C TRP A 121 -8.19 -13.39 11.11
N LEU A 122 -7.72 -12.16 10.82
CA LEU A 122 -6.69 -11.49 11.61
C LEU A 122 -7.12 -11.35 13.09
N HIS A 123 -8.33 -10.92 13.37
CA HIS A 123 -8.85 -10.76 14.72
C HIS A 123 -9.03 -12.10 15.45
N GLU A 124 -9.53 -13.13 14.78
CA GLU A 124 -9.84 -14.42 15.37
C GLU A 124 -8.61 -15.32 15.53
N GLN A 125 -7.72 -15.32 14.56
CA GLN A 125 -6.60 -16.25 14.47
C GLN A 125 -5.24 -15.59 14.68
N GLY A 126 -5.07 -14.32 14.31
CA GLY A 126 -3.80 -13.61 14.39
C GLY A 126 -3.12 -13.65 15.75
N PRO A 127 -3.82 -13.46 16.89
CA PRO A 127 -3.22 -13.55 18.21
C PRO A 127 -2.61 -14.93 18.50
N LYS A 128 -3.21 -16.00 18.01
CA LYS A 128 -2.75 -17.37 18.23
C LYS A 128 -1.65 -17.80 17.25
N LEU A 129 -1.79 -17.43 15.98
CA LEU A 129 -0.91 -17.89 14.90
C LEU A 129 0.42 -17.13 14.87
N PHE A 130 0.39 -15.83 15.14
CA PHE A 130 1.58 -14.97 14.98
C PHE A 130 1.66 -13.81 16.00
N ALA A 131 1.03 -13.97 17.17
CA ALA A 131 1.07 -13.03 18.27
C ALA A 131 0.67 -11.59 17.86
N ALA A 132 -0.39 -11.44 17.03
CA ALA A 132 -0.91 -10.13 16.65
C ALA A 132 -1.61 -9.44 17.82
N ASP A 133 -1.27 -8.16 18.09
CA ASP A 133 -2.12 -7.29 18.90
C ASP A 133 -3.15 -6.61 17.98
N THR A 134 -4.29 -7.23 17.86
CA THR A 134 -5.37 -6.79 16.98
C THR A 134 -6.11 -5.54 17.44
N ARG A 135 -5.74 -4.95 18.57
CA ARG A 135 -6.21 -3.63 19.01
C ARG A 135 -5.41 -2.49 18.37
N ARG A 136 -4.25 -2.80 17.79
CA ARG A 136 -3.33 -1.84 17.19
C ARG A 136 -3.02 -2.27 15.75
N ILE A 137 -3.87 -1.85 14.82
CA ILE A 137 -3.75 -2.18 13.40
C ILE A 137 -3.71 -0.89 12.58
N VAL A 138 -2.66 -0.72 11.79
CA VAL A 138 -2.63 0.29 10.71
C VAL A 138 -2.76 -0.42 9.38
N VAL A 139 -3.65 0.08 8.52
CA VAL A 139 -3.83 -0.42 7.15
C VAL A 139 -3.18 0.53 6.18
N THR A 140 -2.48 0.01 5.19
CA THR A 140 -1.82 0.81 4.16
C THR A 140 -1.88 0.15 2.80
N GLY A 141 -1.84 0.93 1.74
CA GLY A 141 -1.86 0.45 0.37
C GLY A 141 -1.70 1.57 -0.65
N GLY A 142 -1.39 1.22 -1.89
CA GLY A 142 -1.23 2.17 -2.98
C GLY A 142 -2.20 1.93 -4.14
N SER A 143 -2.66 2.98 -4.84
CA SER A 143 -3.58 2.86 -5.98
C SER A 143 -4.88 2.13 -5.58
N ALA A 144 -5.22 1.03 -6.24
CA ALA A 144 -6.35 0.18 -5.83
C ALA A 144 -6.21 -0.33 -4.38
N GLY A 145 -4.98 -0.59 -3.90
CA GLY A 145 -4.72 -0.90 -2.49
C GLY A 145 -4.98 0.30 -1.57
N GLY A 146 -4.70 1.51 -2.02
CA GLY A 146 -5.06 2.75 -1.33
C GLY A 146 -6.58 2.93 -1.23
N PHE A 147 -7.30 2.61 -2.29
CA PHE A 147 -8.77 2.54 -2.29
C PHE A 147 -9.29 1.51 -1.28
N LEU A 148 -8.79 0.26 -1.33
CA LEU A 148 -9.18 -0.79 -0.39
C LEU A 148 -8.78 -0.45 1.06
N THR A 149 -7.68 0.27 1.26
CA THR A 149 -7.28 0.82 2.56
C THR A 149 -8.33 1.80 3.08
N MET A 150 -8.75 2.78 2.26
CA MET A 150 -9.82 3.70 2.62
C MET A 150 -11.15 2.98 2.83
N LEU A 151 -11.49 2.02 1.97
CA LEU A 151 -12.70 1.23 2.10
C LEU A 151 -12.70 0.42 3.41
N SER A 152 -11.57 -0.14 3.83
CA SER A 152 -11.46 -0.88 5.09
C SER A 152 -11.88 -0.06 6.30
N GLY A 153 -11.57 1.25 6.33
CA GLY A 153 -12.02 2.17 7.38
C GLY A 153 -13.53 2.29 7.52
N ALA A 154 -14.28 1.95 6.46
CA ALA A 154 -15.73 1.97 6.46
C ALA A 154 -16.36 0.60 6.75
N ILE A 155 -15.80 -0.48 6.17
CA ILE A 155 -16.47 -1.79 6.13
C ILE A 155 -15.96 -2.81 7.15
N VAL A 156 -14.79 -2.57 7.77
CA VAL A 156 -14.16 -3.51 8.73
C VAL A 156 -14.63 -3.22 10.16
N THR A 157 -14.86 -4.28 10.92
CA THR A 157 -15.21 -4.19 12.35
C THR A 157 -14.45 -5.28 13.13
N PRO A 158 -13.71 -4.93 14.20
CA PRO A 158 -13.40 -3.59 14.69
C PRO A 158 -12.65 -2.74 13.68
N LYS A 159 -12.82 -1.41 13.73
CA LYS A 159 -12.11 -0.51 12.83
C LYS A 159 -10.61 -0.50 13.10
N PRO A 160 -9.77 -0.34 12.04
CA PRO A 160 -8.33 -0.13 12.21
C PRO A 160 -8.03 1.10 13.07
N THR A 161 -6.88 1.10 13.72
CA THR A 161 -6.37 2.24 14.51
C THR A 161 -6.15 3.47 13.63
N ALA A 162 -5.61 3.27 12.42
CA ALA A 162 -5.39 4.33 11.44
C ALA A 162 -5.17 3.76 10.02
N LEU A 163 -5.16 4.63 9.02
CA LEU A 163 -5.00 4.31 7.62
C LEU A 163 -3.87 5.14 6.98
N VAL A 164 -3.13 4.55 6.02
CA VAL A 164 -2.20 5.29 5.17
C VAL A 164 -2.47 4.93 3.71
N ALA A 165 -2.99 5.87 2.94
CA ALA A 165 -3.37 5.65 1.55
C ALA A 165 -2.43 6.41 0.60
N TYR A 166 -1.71 5.67 -0.23
CA TYR A 166 -0.85 6.22 -1.26
C TYR A 166 -1.61 6.29 -2.59
N TRP A 167 -1.72 7.47 -3.19
CA TRP A 167 -2.38 7.72 -4.49
C TRP A 167 -3.63 6.86 -4.73
N GLY A 168 -4.47 6.76 -3.69
CA GLY A 168 -5.74 6.06 -3.72
C GLY A 168 -6.89 6.94 -4.17
N TYR A 169 -8.06 6.35 -4.26
CA TYR A 169 -9.28 7.04 -4.65
C TYR A 169 -10.43 6.72 -3.69
N GLY A 170 -11.32 7.69 -3.48
CA GLY A 170 -12.46 7.58 -2.54
C GLY A 170 -13.75 7.12 -3.21
N ASP A 171 -13.78 7.03 -4.53
CA ASP A 171 -14.95 6.63 -5.31
C ASP A 171 -14.60 5.63 -6.40
N ILE A 172 -15.55 4.84 -6.83
CA ILE A 172 -15.46 3.90 -7.94
C ILE A 172 -16.57 4.15 -8.99
N ASP A 173 -17.47 5.08 -8.69
CA ASP A 173 -18.59 5.45 -9.54
C ASP A 173 -18.46 6.86 -10.15
N GLY A 174 -17.37 7.56 -9.88
CA GLY A 174 -17.07 8.89 -10.44
C GLY A 174 -16.91 8.88 -11.95
N GLU A 175 -17.16 10.01 -12.59
CA GLU A 175 -17.04 10.17 -14.04
C GLU A 175 -15.64 9.77 -14.57
N TRP A 176 -14.58 10.07 -13.81
CA TRP A 176 -13.20 9.73 -14.17
C TRP A 176 -12.97 8.22 -14.35
N THR A 177 -13.72 7.35 -13.67
CA THR A 177 -13.64 5.89 -13.79
C THR A 177 -14.32 5.36 -15.04
N ARG A 178 -15.21 6.17 -15.64
CA ARG A 178 -16.03 5.87 -16.82
C ARG A 178 -15.62 6.66 -18.05
N SER A 179 -14.75 7.66 -17.89
CA SER A 179 -14.21 8.46 -18.98
C SER A 179 -13.06 7.74 -19.68
N LYS A 180 -12.96 7.95 -21.00
CA LYS A 180 -11.84 7.44 -21.80
C LYS A 180 -10.56 8.18 -21.41
N SER A 181 -9.55 7.43 -21.00
CA SER A 181 -8.24 7.99 -20.71
C SER A 181 -7.34 7.99 -21.92
N THR A 182 -6.68 9.11 -22.19
CA THR A 182 -5.67 9.27 -23.25
C THR A 182 -4.25 8.94 -22.77
N HIS A 183 -4.06 8.65 -21.49
CA HIS A 183 -2.75 8.46 -20.85
C HIS A 183 -2.28 7.01 -20.78
N HIS A 184 -3.09 6.05 -21.27
CA HIS A 184 -2.82 4.62 -21.13
C HIS A 184 -2.12 4.01 -22.35
N GLY A 185 -1.36 4.80 -23.09
CA GLY A 185 -0.46 4.36 -24.17
C GLY A 185 -1.17 3.86 -25.41
N VAL A 186 -0.51 2.93 -26.15
CA VAL A 186 -1.04 2.38 -27.40
C VAL A 186 -2.36 1.66 -27.16
N PRO A 187 -3.38 1.86 -28.02
CA PRO A 187 -4.67 1.16 -27.94
C PRO A 187 -4.50 -0.37 -27.90
N VAL A 188 -5.18 -0.99 -26.97
CA VAL A 188 -5.22 -2.46 -26.84
C VAL A 188 -6.50 -2.96 -27.52
N PRO A 189 -6.40 -3.84 -28.55
CA PRO A 189 -7.56 -4.41 -29.20
C PRO A 189 -8.46 -5.16 -28.21
N ARG A 190 -9.79 -5.06 -28.41
CA ARG A 190 -10.78 -5.67 -27.52
C ARG A 190 -10.57 -7.17 -27.37
N ASP A 191 -10.34 -7.89 -28.47
CA ASP A 191 -10.21 -9.33 -28.46
C ASP A 191 -8.94 -9.80 -27.73
N GLU A 192 -7.83 -9.05 -27.86
CA GLU A 192 -6.61 -9.27 -27.11
C GLU A 192 -6.87 -9.07 -25.61
N ALA A 193 -7.51 -7.97 -25.24
CA ALA A 193 -7.84 -7.66 -23.86
C ALA A 193 -8.74 -8.74 -23.21
N LEU A 194 -9.78 -9.18 -23.91
CA LEU A 194 -10.70 -10.19 -23.38
C LEU A 194 -10.10 -11.60 -23.35
N ALA A 195 -9.15 -11.92 -24.22
CA ALA A 195 -8.45 -13.19 -24.20
C ALA A 195 -7.61 -13.39 -22.91
N ALA A 196 -7.26 -12.30 -22.23
CA ALA A 196 -6.45 -12.30 -21.01
C ALA A 196 -7.22 -12.65 -19.73
N VAL A 197 -8.55 -12.65 -19.77
CA VAL A 197 -9.41 -12.75 -18.57
C VAL A 197 -10.55 -13.75 -18.77
N GLY A 198 -11.32 -14.03 -17.74
CA GLY A 198 -12.54 -14.85 -17.82
C GLY A 198 -12.29 -16.36 -17.78
N LYS A 199 -11.05 -16.84 -17.57
CA LYS A 199 -10.72 -18.27 -17.61
C LYS A 199 -10.75 -18.94 -16.24
N LYS A 200 -10.18 -18.26 -15.24
CA LYS A 200 -10.11 -18.76 -13.85
C LYS A 200 -10.06 -17.57 -12.89
N VAL A 201 -10.57 -17.74 -11.70
CA VAL A 201 -10.41 -16.77 -10.61
C VAL A 201 -8.95 -16.76 -10.17
N LEU A 202 -8.35 -15.58 -10.15
CA LEU A 202 -7.01 -15.35 -9.64
C LEU A 202 -7.06 -14.57 -8.32
N THR A 203 -6.08 -14.82 -7.46
CA THR A 203 -5.84 -14.04 -6.23
C THR A 203 -4.59 -13.19 -6.33
N ASN A 204 -3.73 -13.46 -7.30
CA ASN A 204 -2.52 -12.70 -7.60
C ASN A 204 -2.09 -12.88 -9.06
N THR A 205 -1.12 -12.08 -9.47
CA THR A 205 -0.48 -12.16 -10.79
C THR A 205 1.04 -12.23 -10.64
N ASP A 206 1.53 -13.16 -9.82
CA ASP A 206 2.98 -13.42 -9.66
C ASP A 206 3.61 -13.99 -10.93
N ASP A 207 2.82 -14.66 -11.80
CA ASP A 207 3.24 -15.00 -13.15
C ASP A 207 3.34 -13.73 -14.00
N PRO A 208 4.55 -13.37 -14.51
CA PRO A 208 4.74 -12.15 -15.29
C PRO A 208 3.94 -12.12 -16.60
N ALA A 209 3.70 -13.29 -17.23
CA ALA A 209 2.91 -13.38 -18.46
C ALA A 209 1.43 -13.07 -18.18
N GLU A 210 0.88 -13.63 -17.10
CA GLU A 210 -0.47 -13.34 -16.63
C GLU A 210 -0.61 -11.86 -16.26
N GLY A 211 0.33 -11.32 -15.48
CA GLY A 211 0.34 -9.91 -15.09
C GLY A 211 0.39 -8.96 -16.28
N LYS A 212 1.22 -9.26 -17.29
CA LYS A 212 1.30 -8.47 -18.53
C LYS A 212 -0.02 -8.50 -19.32
N ALA A 213 -0.60 -9.69 -19.49
CA ALA A 213 -1.84 -9.87 -20.26
C ALA A 213 -3.01 -9.13 -19.57
N ARG A 214 -3.19 -9.30 -18.25
CA ARG A 214 -4.23 -8.61 -17.49
C ARG A 214 -4.00 -7.11 -17.37
N GLY A 215 -2.75 -6.65 -17.36
CA GLY A 215 -2.40 -5.24 -17.52
C GLY A 215 -2.85 -4.67 -18.87
N GLY A 216 -2.84 -5.49 -19.93
CA GLY A 216 -3.45 -5.17 -21.24
C GLY A 216 -4.97 -4.96 -21.12
N TYR A 217 -5.65 -5.86 -20.42
CA TYR A 217 -7.08 -5.72 -20.14
C TYR A 217 -7.39 -4.43 -19.36
N TYR A 218 -6.64 -4.12 -18.30
CA TYR A 218 -6.79 -2.86 -17.58
C TYR A 218 -6.66 -1.64 -18.49
N ARG A 219 -5.60 -1.59 -19.33
CA ARG A 219 -5.40 -0.48 -20.28
C ARG A 219 -6.57 -0.34 -21.23
N HIS A 220 -7.07 -1.45 -21.80
CA HIS A 220 -8.24 -1.43 -22.66
C HIS A 220 -9.46 -0.80 -21.94
N LEU A 221 -9.73 -1.18 -20.73
CA LEU A 221 -10.84 -0.63 -19.95
C LEU A 221 -10.67 0.87 -19.71
N ARG A 222 -9.47 1.36 -19.40
CA ARG A 222 -9.21 2.78 -19.22
C ARG A 222 -9.34 3.56 -20.54
N GLN A 223 -8.85 3.00 -21.63
CA GLN A 223 -8.95 3.60 -22.98
C GLN A 223 -10.39 3.67 -23.49
N THR A 224 -11.26 2.80 -23.03
CA THR A 224 -12.66 2.73 -23.48
C THR A 224 -13.66 3.32 -22.49
N GLY A 225 -13.22 3.68 -21.26
CA GLY A 225 -14.11 4.15 -20.18
C GLY A 225 -14.88 3.02 -19.50
N GLY A 226 -14.43 1.77 -19.64
CA GLY A 226 -15.11 0.59 -19.13
C GLY A 226 -14.62 0.11 -17.77
N TRP A 227 -13.70 0.81 -17.10
CA TRP A 227 -13.03 0.26 -15.92
C TRP A 227 -13.97 0.04 -14.73
N SER A 228 -14.76 1.05 -14.33
CA SER A 228 -15.73 0.88 -13.25
C SER A 228 -16.66 -0.30 -13.49
N LEU A 229 -17.30 -0.36 -14.67
CA LEU A 229 -18.18 -1.47 -15.04
C LEU A 229 -17.44 -2.82 -15.04
N GLY A 230 -16.21 -2.86 -15.54
CA GLY A 230 -15.40 -4.09 -15.62
C GLY A 230 -15.11 -4.67 -14.25
N VAL A 231 -14.79 -3.84 -13.25
CA VAL A 231 -14.43 -4.29 -11.90
C VAL A 231 -15.62 -4.39 -10.95
N THR A 232 -16.70 -3.64 -11.17
CA THR A 232 -17.89 -3.65 -10.30
C THR A 232 -19.02 -4.55 -10.81
N GLY A 233 -19.12 -4.71 -12.12
CA GLY A 233 -20.27 -5.35 -12.78
C GLY A 233 -21.55 -4.48 -12.75
N ILE A 234 -21.46 -3.24 -12.28
CA ILE A 234 -22.58 -2.30 -12.11
C ILE A 234 -22.37 -1.09 -13.00
N ASP A 235 -23.35 -0.75 -13.79
CA ASP A 235 -23.38 0.47 -14.60
C ASP A 235 -23.91 1.62 -13.73
N ALA A 236 -22.98 2.46 -13.24
CA ALA A 236 -23.32 3.54 -12.31
C ALA A 236 -24.28 4.61 -12.91
N GLU A 237 -24.34 4.72 -14.24
CA GLU A 237 -25.31 5.62 -14.90
C GLU A 237 -26.73 5.05 -14.89
N LYS A 238 -26.85 3.73 -15.13
CA LYS A 238 -28.15 3.06 -15.12
C LYS A 238 -28.64 2.71 -13.73
N GLU A 239 -27.72 2.55 -12.80
CA GLU A 239 -27.98 2.09 -11.44
C GLU A 239 -27.38 3.03 -10.39
N PRO A 240 -27.80 4.31 -10.38
CA PRO A 240 -27.25 5.32 -9.48
C PRO A 240 -27.42 4.91 -8.02
N GLY A 241 -26.35 5.12 -7.22
CA GLY A 241 -26.33 4.79 -5.79
C GLY A 241 -26.02 3.33 -5.44
N LYS A 242 -26.05 2.41 -6.38
CA LYS A 242 -25.72 0.99 -6.09
C LYS A 242 -24.28 0.78 -5.61
N LEU A 243 -23.36 1.65 -6.02
CA LEU A 243 -21.95 1.62 -5.61
C LEU A 243 -21.64 2.44 -4.36
N ASP A 244 -22.60 3.16 -3.79
CA ASP A 244 -22.35 4.10 -2.68
C ASP A 244 -21.65 3.44 -1.49
N ARG A 245 -22.04 2.21 -1.13
CA ARG A 245 -21.42 1.47 -0.03
C ARG A 245 -19.98 1.05 -0.30
N LEU A 246 -19.56 1.09 -1.57
CA LEU A 246 -18.21 0.76 -2.03
C LEU A 246 -17.40 2.02 -2.38
N CYS A 247 -17.93 3.20 -2.10
CA CYS A 247 -17.26 4.49 -2.26
C CYS A 247 -16.85 5.02 -0.89
N PRO A 248 -15.60 4.86 -0.44
CA PRO A 248 -15.15 5.35 0.87
C PRO A 248 -15.57 6.77 1.17
N VAL A 249 -15.47 7.68 0.21
CA VAL A 249 -15.84 9.10 0.37
C VAL A 249 -17.28 9.31 0.81
N LYS A 250 -18.19 8.38 0.44
CA LYS A 250 -19.61 8.40 0.81
C LYS A 250 -19.91 7.67 2.14
N GLN A 251 -18.89 7.03 2.74
CA GLN A 251 -19.02 6.21 3.95
C GLN A 251 -18.32 6.81 5.17
N ILE A 252 -17.83 8.04 5.07
CA ILE A 252 -17.14 8.71 6.16
C ILE A 252 -18.14 9.08 7.25
N THR A 253 -17.83 8.68 8.48
CA THR A 253 -18.56 8.99 9.70
C THR A 253 -17.58 9.52 10.76
N ARG A 254 -18.06 10.03 11.89
CA ARG A 254 -17.19 10.56 12.96
C ARG A 254 -16.22 9.54 13.54
N ASP A 255 -16.57 8.27 13.46
CA ASP A 255 -15.76 7.15 13.95
C ASP A 255 -14.87 6.52 12.85
N TYR A 256 -14.77 7.18 11.68
CA TYR A 256 -13.83 6.77 10.65
C TYR A 256 -12.37 6.93 11.17
N PRO A 257 -11.48 5.96 10.88
CA PRO A 257 -10.12 6.00 11.41
C PRO A 257 -9.35 7.24 10.96
N PRO A 258 -8.42 7.76 11.79
CA PRO A 258 -7.46 8.76 11.34
C PRO A 258 -6.71 8.28 10.09
N ILE A 259 -6.48 9.17 9.12
CA ILE A 259 -5.86 8.80 7.86
C ILE A 259 -4.79 9.78 7.40
N LEU A 260 -3.68 9.24 6.87
CA LEU A 260 -2.71 9.99 6.09
C LEU A 260 -2.82 9.58 4.62
N MET A 261 -2.94 10.55 3.72
CA MET A 261 -3.01 10.38 2.27
C MET A 261 -1.81 11.03 1.60
N ILE A 262 -1.24 10.40 0.58
CA ILE A 262 -0.13 10.92 -0.22
C ILE A 262 -0.51 10.84 -1.68
N HIS A 263 -0.45 11.97 -2.42
CA HIS A 263 -0.87 11.99 -3.82
C HIS A 263 -0.10 13.02 -4.64
N GLY A 264 0.20 12.67 -5.89
CA GLY A 264 0.84 13.55 -6.86
C GLY A 264 -0.16 14.40 -7.64
N THR A 265 0.14 15.68 -7.88
CA THR A 265 -0.79 16.60 -8.56
C THR A 265 -0.93 16.34 -10.07
N LYS A 266 0.02 15.60 -10.68
CA LYS A 266 -0.03 15.21 -12.09
C LYS A 266 -0.39 13.75 -12.32
N ASP A 267 -0.96 13.09 -11.31
CA ASP A 267 -1.37 11.69 -11.46
C ASP A 267 -2.43 11.56 -12.58
N THR A 268 -2.04 10.90 -13.66
CA THR A 268 -2.86 10.70 -14.87
C THR A 268 -3.66 9.39 -14.83
N ASP A 269 -3.39 8.52 -13.86
CA ASP A 269 -4.14 7.27 -13.66
C ASP A 269 -5.27 7.43 -12.64
N VAL A 270 -4.94 7.95 -11.47
CA VAL A 270 -5.90 8.33 -10.41
C VAL A 270 -5.86 9.86 -10.21
N PRO A 271 -6.88 10.60 -10.62
CA PRO A 271 -6.85 12.06 -10.51
C PRO A 271 -6.66 12.55 -9.07
N TYR A 272 -5.81 13.54 -8.88
CA TYR A 272 -5.49 14.12 -7.55
C TYR A 272 -6.73 14.58 -6.78
N PHE A 273 -7.78 15.02 -7.47
CA PHE A 273 -9.02 15.43 -6.82
C PHE A 273 -9.67 14.31 -5.99
N CYS A 274 -9.42 13.04 -6.28
CA CYS A 274 -9.91 11.92 -5.47
C CYS A 274 -9.44 12.02 -4.02
N SER A 275 -8.19 12.46 -3.79
CA SER A 275 -7.68 12.69 -2.43
C SER A 275 -8.18 13.99 -1.81
N THR A 276 -8.35 15.06 -2.60
CA THR A 276 -8.90 16.31 -2.05
C THR A 276 -10.39 16.18 -1.69
N ASP A 277 -11.14 15.38 -2.43
CA ASP A 277 -12.53 15.09 -2.11
C ASP A 277 -12.66 14.26 -0.82
N MET A 278 -11.80 13.25 -0.65
CA MET A 278 -11.69 12.53 0.62
C MET A 278 -11.36 13.47 1.78
N ALA A 279 -10.33 14.34 1.62
CA ALA A 279 -9.94 15.29 2.66
C ALA A 279 -11.08 16.25 3.04
N ARG A 280 -11.84 16.72 2.06
CA ARG A 280 -13.01 17.59 2.27
C ARG A 280 -14.09 16.89 3.10
N GLU A 281 -14.43 15.65 2.77
CA GLU A 281 -15.44 14.89 3.53
C GLU A 281 -14.93 14.50 4.92
N LEU A 282 -13.65 14.14 5.08
CA LEU A 282 -13.03 13.90 6.39
C LEU A 282 -13.09 15.14 7.27
N THR A 283 -12.81 16.35 6.73
CA THR A 283 -12.95 17.63 7.43
C THR A 283 -14.40 17.85 7.91
N LYS A 284 -15.36 17.65 7.03
CA LYS A 284 -16.80 17.83 7.31
C LYS A 284 -17.27 16.94 8.46
N HIS A 285 -16.74 15.74 8.58
CA HIS A 285 -17.06 14.78 9.63
C HIS A 285 -16.17 14.89 10.88
N GLY A 286 -15.20 15.82 10.91
CA GLY A 286 -14.29 16.03 12.03
C GLY A 286 -13.28 14.90 12.24
N VAL A 287 -12.97 14.14 11.19
CA VAL A 287 -12.00 13.06 11.23
C VAL A 287 -10.58 13.62 11.09
N LYS A 288 -9.66 13.18 11.94
CA LYS A 288 -8.23 13.54 11.85
C LYS A 288 -7.63 13.01 10.56
N HIS A 289 -7.03 13.86 9.76
CA HIS A 289 -6.38 13.45 8.52
C HIS A 289 -5.24 14.38 8.13
N GLU A 290 -4.34 13.85 7.31
CA GLU A 290 -3.27 14.59 6.63
C GLU A 290 -3.35 14.27 5.13
N LEU A 291 -3.18 15.27 4.26
CA LEU A 291 -2.99 15.09 2.83
C LEU A 291 -1.64 15.69 2.43
N LEU A 292 -0.69 14.83 2.07
CA LEU A 292 0.62 15.21 1.57
C LEU A 292 0.55 15.32 0.04
N THR A 293 0.55 16.53 -0.44
CA THR A 293 0.50 16.86 -1.86
C THR A 293 1.90 16.91 -2.44
N LEU A 294 2.16 16.11 -3.47
CA LEU A 294 3.44 16.10 -4.19
C LEU A 294 3.28 16.77 -5.55
N GLU A 295 3.70 18.03 -5.62
CA GLU A 295 3.59 18.84 -6.83
C GLU A 295 4.35 18.21 -8.00
N GLY A 296 3.70 18.08 -9.14
CA GLY A 296 4.27 17.55 -10.38
C GLY A 296 4.46 16.04 -10.40
N ALA A 297 4.20 15.32 -9.31
CA ALA A 297 4.35 13.86 -9.27
C ALA A 297 3.19 13.16 -9.98
N GLU A 298 3.55 12.12 -10.74
CA GLU A 298 2.67 11.19 -11.44
C GLU A 298 2.25 10.02 -10.53
N HIS A 299 1.44 9.09 -11.09
CA HIS A 299 1.01 7.87 -10.38
C HIS A 299 2.18 7.06 -9.85
N GLY A 300 2.10 6.63 -8.60
CA GLY A 300 3.24 5.99 -7.92
C GLY A 300 4.31 6.99 -7.47
N LEU A 301 4.01 8.29 -7.44
CA LEU A 301 4.91 9.42 -7.12
C LEU A 301 6.09 9.55 -8.09
N ARG A 302 5.98 8.95 -9.30
CA ARG A 302 6.97 9.11 -10.37
C ARG A 302 7.10 10.58 -10.75
N ASP A 303 8.25 10.98 -11.23
CA ASP A 303 8.54 12.33 -11.70
C ASP A 303 8.40 13.45 -10.65
N GLY A 304 8.05 13.08 -9.41
CA GLY A 304 8.05 13.99 -8.27
C GLY A 304 9.47 14.35 -7.83
N ASP A 305 9.62 15.49 -7.16
CA ASP A 305 10.90 15.88 -6.54
C ASP A 305 11.36 14.79 -5.55
N PRO A 306 12.55 14.17 -5.76
CA PRO A 306 12.98 13.04 -4.94
C PRO A 306 13.07 13.33 -3.44
N LYS A 307 13.41 14.57 -3.07
CA LYS A 307 13.49 14.99 -1.66
C LYS A 307 12.10 15.05 -1.04
N ARG A 308 11.13 15.66 -1.75
CA ARG A 308 9.74 15.75 -1.28
C ARG A 308 9.09 14.37 -1.20
N VAL A 309 9.37 13.49 -2.16
CA VAL A 309 8.92 12.08 -2.11
C VAL A 309 9.50 11.36 -0.89
N ALA A 310 10.79 11.54 -0.61
CA ALA A 310 11.43 10.94 0.55
C ALA A 310 10.85 11.50 1.87
N GLU A 311 10.61 12.81 1.97
CA GLU A 311 9.96 13.45 3.12
C GLU A 311 8.55 12.92 3.35
N ALA A 312 7.74 12.78 2.30
CA ALA A 312 6.39 12.24 2.40
C ALA A 312 6.38 10.77 2.85
N ASN A 313 7.29 9.96 2.32
CA ASN A 313 7.44 8.57 2.76
C ASN A 313 7.91 8.51 4.22
N ALA A 314 8.86 9.34 4.64
CA ALA A 314 9.30 9.41 6.04
C ALA A 314 8.14 9.80 6.97
N ARG A 315 7.30 10.78 6.58
CA ARG A 315 6.11 11.17 7.35
C ARG A 315 5.10 10.02 7.47
N ALA A 316 4.90 9.24 6.40
CA ALA A 316 4.02 8.07 6.44
C ALA A 316 4.52 7.01 7.44
N LEU A 317 5.83 6.71 7.42
CA LEU A 317 6.44 5.77 8.37
C LEU A 317 6.32 6.26 9.81
N GLU A 318 6.54 7.55 10.03
CA GLU A 318 6.36 8.18 11.33
C GLU A 318 4.90 8.13 11.80
N PHE A 319 3.94 8.44 10.92
CA PHE A 319 2.52 8.32 11.23
C PHE A 319 2.14 6.90 11.64
N ILE A 320 2.61 5.87 10.91
CA ILE A 320 2.39 4.46 11.29
C ILE A 320 2.94 4.20 12.71
N ARG A 321 4.16 4.64 13.00
CA ARG A 321 4.79 4.47 14.30
C ARG A 321 4.00 5.16 15.41
N GLU A 322 3.59 6.42 15.21
CA GLU A 322 2.78 7.20 16.17
C GLU A 322 1.46 6.50 16.49
N GLN A 323 0.75 5.99 15.46
CA GLN A 323 -0.56 5.34 15.65
C GLN A 323 -0.45 3.97 16.33
N LEU A 324 0.69 3.28 16.19
CA LEU A 324 0.93 1.98 16.81
C LEU A 324 1.72 2.05 18.13
N ALA A 325 2.24 3.22 18.51
CA ALA A 325 2.86 3.41 19.80
C ALA A 325 1.86 3.06 20.92
N ALA A 326 2.30 2.27 21.88
CA ALA A 326 1.46 1.86 22.98
C ALA A 326 0.95 3.07 23.78
N LYS A 327 -0.35 3.15 23.97
CA LYS A 327 -0.98 3.93 25.02
C LYS A 327 -1.29 3.02 26.19
#